data_44faef4f9a788956970491509ce47dbc
#
_entry.id   44faef4f9a788956970491509ce47dbc
#
_cell.length_a   1.000
_cell.length_b   1.000
_cell.length_c   1.000
_cell.angle_alpha   90.00
_cell.angle_beta   90.00
_cell.angle_gamma   90.00
#
_symmetry.space_group_name_H-M   'P 1'
#
loop_
_entity.id
_entity.type
_entity.pdbx_description
1 polymer ?
#
loop_
_entity_poly.entity_id
_entity_poly.type
_entity_poly.pdbx_seq_one_letter_code
_entity_poly.pdbx_strand_id
1 'polypeptide(L)'
;MNAPLKIAMPAEAAAAPKAYKLLIDGKHVDARDGRTIARNSPGHGFTVSHYAQAGAGEVEAAVQAAHKAFETGPWPRMKAAERAAILLKAADLIEGRLEDIARLDALESGKPIAQARGEIGGAVDIWRYAASLARTLHGESYANLGDAMLGVVLREPIGVVSIITPRNFPFLIVSQKLPFALAAGCTAVVKPSEMTSASTFVLGDILMQAGLPAGVVNILAGLGADVGAPMVSHPLVEMVSFTGSTRVGKMTMASAAQSLKKVSMELGGKNGQIVFPDADLEAAADAAVFGGFFNAGECCNAGSRLIVHEAIADDFLSAVKALAARVTVGDPLDDQTKVGAMISADHLAKVADYVAAAASAGSQVFSGGKQLASNAGQYLDPTIIRGVTEEMAIAREEVFGPVLSVLTFESIEKALHIANNTPYGLSAGVWSASIDTCMSVARGVRSGTVWVNTFMEGYPELPFGGYKQSGLGRELGKRAVEDYTEEKTIQFHRGQRTGWWVG
;
A
#
# COMPACT_ATOMS: atom_id res chain seq x y z
N MET A 1 33.47 16.86 1.35
CA MET A 1 32.11 17.11 0.81
C MET A 1 31.99 16.26 -0.45
N ASN A 2 31.01 15.38 -0.54
CA ASN A 2 30.77 14.63 -1.78
C ASN A 2 30.39 15.61 -2.89
N ALA A 3 30.79 15.31 -4.14
CA ALA A 3 30.36 16.10 -5.28
C ALA A 3 28.83 16.10 -5.36
N PRO A 4 28.22 17.23 -5.81
CA PRO A 4 26.79 17.27 -6.01
C PRO A 4 26.32 16.17 -6.96
N LEU A 5 25.16 15.57 -6.68
CA LEU A 5 24.52 14.61 -7.57
C LEU A 5 24.23 15.29 -8.92
N LYS A 6 24.63 14.63 -9.99
CA LYS A 6 24.32 15.07 -11.37
C LYS A 6 23.13 14.27 -11.87
N ILE A 7 21.96 14.89 -11.88
CA ILE A 7 20.73 14.30 -12.37
C ILE A 7 20.59 14.67 -13.85
N ALA A 8 20.47 13.66 -14.70
CA ALA A 8 20.26 13.86 -16.14
C ALA A 8 18.81 14.26 -16.41
N MET A 9 18.60 15.26 -17.26
CA MET A 9 17.22 15.61 -17.64
C MET A 9 16.72 14.61 -18.70
N PRO A 10 15.64 13.91 -18.45
CA PRO A 10 15.07 12.95 -19.39
C PRO A 10 14.37 13.67 -20.56
N ALA A 11 14.12 12.94 -21.66
CA ALA A 11 13.49 13.48 -22.87
C ALA A 11 12.12 14.11 -22.57
N GLU A 12 11.39 13.59 -21.59
CA GLU A 12 10.08 14.11 -21.15
C GLU A 12 10.14 15.55 -20.64
N ALA A 13 11.29 15.99 -20.14
CA ALA A 13 11.45 17.37 -19.69
C ALA A 13 11.33 18.39 -20.81
N ALA A 14 11.58 18.00 -22.05
CA ALA A 14 11.42 18.85 -23.24
C ALA A 14 10.01 18.71 -23.89
N ALA A 15 9.21 17.74 -23.44
CA ALA A 15 7.86 17.50 -23.93
C ALA A 15 6.82 18.29 -23.13
N ALA A 16 5.66 18.54 -23.74
CA ALA A 16 4.51 19.08 -23.00
C ALA A 16 4.05 18.07 -21.94
N PRO A 17 3.73 18.52 -20.69
CA PRO A 17 3.22 17.64 -19.66
C PRO A 17 1.95 16.90 -20.12
N LYS A 18 1.85 15.63 -19.78
CA LYS A 18 0.68 14.83 -20.17
C LYS A 18 -0.54 15.22 -19.36
N ALA A 19 -1.63 15.55 -20.06
CA ALA A 19 -2.91 15.86 -19.41
C ALA A 19 -3.76 14.61 -19.22
N TYR A 20 -4.28 14.43 -18.00
CA TYR A 20 -5.18 13.35 -17.64
C TYR A 20 -6.53 13.91 -17.22
N LYS A 21 -7.58 13.39 -17.82
CA LYS A 21 -8.97 13.68 -17.48
C LYS A 21 -9.47 12.68 -16.45
N LEU A 22 -10.51 13.04 -15.71
CA LEU A 22 -11.22 12.12 -14.83
C LEU A 22 -11.87 11.00 -15.65
N LEU A 23 -11.97 9.81 -15.11
CA LEU A 23 -12.72 8.71 -15.73
C LEU A 23 -14.05 8.54 -14.98
N ILE A 24 -15.15 8.87 -15.64
CA ILE A 24 -16.51 8.74 -15.07
C ILE A 24 -17.42 8.10 -16.12
N ASP A 25 -18.13 7.02 -15.73
CA ASP A 25 -19.07 6.29 -16.60
C ASP A 25 -18.44 5.85 -17.94
N GLY A 26 -17.18 5.39 -17.90
CA GLY A 26 -16.42 4.97 -19.07
C GLY A 26 -16.00 6.10 -20.00
N LYS A 27 -16.04 7.37 -19.55
CA LYS A 27 -15.69 8.55 -20.33
C LYS A 27 -14.63 9.40 -19.64
N HIS A 28 -13.74 9.95 -20.44
CA HIS A 28 -12.78 10.97 -20.00
C HIS A 28 -13.46 12.32 -19.93
N VAL A 29 -13.53 12.92 -18.75
CA VAL A 29 -14.19 14.20 -18.52
C VAL A 29 -13.23 15.20 -17.85
N ASP A 30 -13.35 16.47 -18.20
CA ASP A 30 -12.64 17.55 -17.52
C ASP A 30 -13.33 17.88 -16.19
N ALA A 31 -12.63 18.55 -15.27
CA ALA A 31 -13.25 19.12 -14.08
C ALA A 31 -14.25 20.22 -14.50
N ARG A 32 -15.42 20.28 -13.84
CA ARG A 32 -16.49 21.23 -14.17
C ARG A 32 -16.07 22.69 -14.06
N ASP A 33 -15.16 22.98 -13.14
CA ASP A 33 -14.63 24.33 -12.92
C ASP A 33 -13.30 24.58 -13.64
N GLY A 34 -12.83 23.61 -14.45
CA GLY A 34 -11.60 23.71 -15.22
C GLY A 34 -10.31 23.64 -14.39
N ARG A 35 -10.38 23.39 -13.08
CA ARG A 35 -9.18 23.28 -12.24
C ARG A 35 -8.34 22.06 -12.62
N THR A 36 -7.02 22.24 -12.50
CA THR A 36 -6.04 21.16 -12.70
C THR A 36 -5.01 21.15 -11.59
N ILE A 37 -4.42 19.99 -11.38
CA ILE A 37 -3.26 19.80 -10.48
C ILE A 37 -2.05 19.48 -11.37
N ALA A 38 -0.98 20.27 -11.22
CA ALA A 38 0.31 19.98 -11.83
C ALA A 38 1.13 19.06 -10.93
N ARG A 39 1.72 18.02 -11.49
CA ARG A 39 2.68 17.15 -10.81
C ARG A 39 4.08 17.36 -11.37
N ASN A 40 5.00 17.76 -10.51
CA ASN A 40 6.41 17.87 -10.84
C ASN A 40 7.16 16.61 -10.42
N SER A 41 8.10 16.16 -11.26
CA SER A 41 9.00 15.08 -10.88
C SER A 41 9.83 15.46 -9.66
N PRO A 42 9.79 14.70 -8.55
CA PRO A 42 10.57 15.02 -7.36
C PRO A 42 12.07 14.78 -7.58
N GLY A 43 12.44 13.94 -8.55
CA GLY A 43 13.84 13.69 -8.92
C GLY A 43 14.42 14.70 -9.89
N HIS A 44 13.57 15.32 -10.75
CA HIS A 44 14.05 16.13 -11.88
C HIS A 44 13.53 17.58 -11.87
N GLY A 45 12.45 17.87 -11.13
CA GLY A 45 11.92 19.23 -10.97
C GLY A 45 11.03 19.76 -12.07
N PHE A 46 10.89 19.06 -13.23
CA PHE A 46 10.00 19.48 -14.32
C PHE A 46 8.58 18.95 -14.14
N THR A 47 7.58 19.56 -14.77
CA THR A 47 6.19 19.12 -14.72
C THR A 47 5.98 17.90 -15.61
N VAL A 48 5.60 16.76 -15.00
CA VAL A 48 5.34 15.48 -15.69
C VAL A 48 3.91 15.42 -16.20
N SER A 49 2.96 15.78 -15.36
CA SER A 49 1.53 15.55 -15.58
C SER A 49 0.67 16.73 -15.12
N HIS A 50 -0.47 16.88 -15.77
CA HIS A 50 -1.59 17.70 -15.30
C HIS A 50 -2.81 16.80 -15.13
N TYR A 51 -3.50 16.89 -13.98
CA TYR A 51 -4.75 16.16 -13.70
C TYR A 51 -5.91 17.12 -13.65
N ALA A 52 -7.04 16.77 -14.27
CA ALA A 52 -8.29 17.43 -13.96
C ALA A 52 -8.59 17.25 -12.47
N GLN A 53 -8.82 18.35 -11.74
CA GLN A 53 -9.05 18.33 -10.30
C GLN A 53 -10.53 18.20 -10.01
N ALA A 54 -10.95 17.02 -9.56
CA ALA A 54 -12.32 16.75 -9.14
C ALA A 54 -12.71 17.55 -7.89
N GLY A 55 -13.99 17.84 -7.78
CA GLY A 55 -14.66 18.36 -6.60
C GLY A 55 -15.90 17.52 -6.24
N ALA A 56 -16.73 18.03 -5.35
CA ALA A 56 -17.93 17.33 -4.88
C ALA A 56 -18.89 16.90 -6.01
N GLY A 57 -18.99 17.72 -7.07
CA GLY A 57 -19.86 17.43 -8.21
C GLY A 57 -19.40 16.23 -9.05
N GLU A 58 -18.08 16.04 -9.19
CA GLU A 58 -17.50 14.87 -9.86
C GLU A 58 -17.57 13.64 -8.97
N VAL A 59 -17.44 13.79 -7.65
CA VAL A 59 -17.66 12.69 -6.69
C VAL A 59 -19.09 12.18 -6.81
N GLU A 60 -20.08 13.07 -6.77
CA GLU A 60 -21.48 12.69 -6.95
C GLU A 60 -21.71 11.94 -8.28
N ALA A 61 -21.18 12.47 -9.39
CA ALA A 61 -21.34 11.84 -10.71
C ALA A 61 -20.68 10.47 -10.78
N ALA A 62 -19.48 10.31 -10.20
CA ALA A 62 -18.75 9.03 -10.19
C ALA A 62 -19.44 7.97 -9.31
N VAL A 63 -19.93 8.36 -8.13
CA VAL A 63 -20.65 7.44 -7.24
C VAL A 63 -22.00 7.03 -7.85
N GLN A 64 -22.74 7.96 -8.45
CA GLN A 64 -23.99 7.62 -9.16
C GLN A 64 -23.73 6.68 -10.35
N ALA A 65 -22.66 6.88 -11.11
CA ALA A 65 -22.29 5.98 -12.19
C ALA A 65 -21.94 4.58 -11.67
N ALA A 66 -21.16 4.49 -10.58
CA ALA A 66 -20.82 3.23 -9.92
C ALA A 66 -22.08 2.51 -9.38
N HIS A 67 -22.96 3.24 -8.71
CA HIS A 67 -24.19 2.71 -8.17
C HIS A 67 -25.13 2.19 -9.28
N LYS A 68 -25.31 2.96 -10.35
CA LYS A 68 -26.08 2.52 -11.51
C LYS A 68 -25.51 1.26 -12.15
N ALA A 69 -24.17 1.21 -12.32
CA ALA A 69 -23.50 0.03 -12.87
C ALA A 69 -23.65 -1.20 -11.96
N PHE A 70 -23.74 -1.02 -10.64
CA PHE A 70 -24.03 -2.08 -9.67
C PHE A 70 -25.49 -2.52 -9.73
N GLU A 71 -26.45 -1.61 -9.61
CA GLU A 71 -27.87 -1.93 -9.51
C GLU A 71 -28.45 -2.49 -10.80
N THR A 72 -28.10 -1.92 -11.94
CA THR A 72 -28.74 -2.24 -13.22
C THR A 72 -27.78 -2.75 -14.29
N GLY A 73 -26.49 -2.60 -14.09
CA GLY A 73 -25.46 -3.02 -15.04
C GLY A 73 -25.23 -4.54 -15.03
N PRO A 74 -24.47 -5.05 -16.02
CA PRO A 74 -24.22 -6.48 -16.15
C PRO A 74 -23.19 -7.01 -15.16
N TRP A 75 -22.29 -6.18 -14.62
CA TRP A 75 -21.10 -6.60 -13.90
C TRP A 75 -21.37 -7.49 -12.68
N PRO A 76 -22.23 -7.12 -11.71
CA PRO A 76 -22.50 -7.96 -10.52
C PRO A 76 -23.17 -9.29 -10.87
N ARG A 77 -23.89 -9.33 -12.01
CA ARG A 77 -24.65 -10.50 -12.47
C ARG A 77 -23.90 -11.35 -13.49
N MET A 78 -22.72 -10.86 -13.93
CA MET A 78 -21.86 -11.57 -14.88
C MET A 78 -21.35 -12.88 -14.28
N LYS A 79 -21.24 -13.93 -15.09
CA LYS A 79 -20.65 -15.18 -14.63
C LYS A 79 -19.23 -14.96 -14.13
N ALA A 80 -18.85 -15.65 -13.07
CA ALA A 80 -17.50 -15.56 -12.50
C ALA A 80 -16.39 -15.78 -13.53
N ALA A 81 -16.60 -16.70 -14.47
CA ALA A 81 -15.63 -16.97 -15.55
C ALA A 81 -15.46 -15.78 -16.52
N GLU A 82 -16.54 -15.04 -16.79
CA GLU A 82 -16.50 -13.87 -17.67
C GLU A 82 -15.79 -12.70 -16.98
N ARG A 83 -16.07 -12.45 -15.67
CA ARG A 83 -15.31 -11.46 -14.88
C ARG A 83 -13.84 -11.81 -14.82
N ALA A 84 -13.51 -13.07 -14.54
CA ALA A 84 -12.13 -13.56 -14.51
C ALA A 84 -11.40 -13.33 -15.85
N ALA A 85 -12.07 -13.57 -16.98
CA ALA A 85 -11.48 -13.34 -18.31
C ALA A 85 -11.14 -11.86 -18.55
N ILE A 86 -11.98 -10.94 -18.11
CA ILE A 86 -11.71 -9.49 -18.19
C ILE A 86 -10.50 -9.10 -17.31
N LEU A 87 -10.42 -9.64 -16.08
CA LEU A 87 -9.30 -9.38 -15.17
C LEU A 87 -7.97 -9.96 -15.71
N LEU A 88 -7.99 -11.17 -16.31
CA LEU A 88 -6.80 -11.75 -16.95
C LEU A 88 -6.35 -10.92 -18.14
N LYS A 89 -7.28 -10.47 -18.97
CA LYS A 89 -6.96 -9.60 -20.11
C LYS A 89 -6.39 -8.25 -19.63
N ALA A 90 -6.89 -7.71 -18.51
CA ALA A 90 -6.31 -6.52 -17.91
C ALA A 90 -4.86 -6.78 -17.44
N ALA A 91 -4.57 -7.93 -16.83
CA ALA A 91 -3.22 -8.33 -16.44
C ALA A 91 -2.26 -8.39 -17.63
N ASP A 92 -2.69 -9.00 -18.73
CA ASP A 92 -1.89 -9.10 -19.96
C ASP A 92 -1.63 -7.71 -20.59
N LEU A 93 -2.62 -6.80 -20.54
CA LEU A 93 -2.46 -5.42 -21.01
C LEU A 93 -1.53 -4.59 -20.10
N ILE A 94 -1.56 -4.83 -18.77
CA ILE A 94 -0.63 -4.21 -17.83
C ILE A 94 0.80 -4.69 -18.15
N GLU A 95 1.01 -6.00 -18.31
CA GLU A 95 2.30 -6.58 -18.65
C GLU A 95 2.85 -6.01 -19.95
N GLY A 96 2.00 -5.87 -20.97
CA GLY A 96 2.37 -5.27 -22.26
C GLY A 96 2.74 -3.78 -22.19
N ARG A 97 2.42 -3.10 -21.07
CA ARG A 97 2.72 -1.68 -20.83
C ARG A 97 3.60 -1.45 -19.60
N LEU A 98 4.26 -2.51 -19.12
CA LEU A 98 5.06 -2.48 -17.89
C LEU A 98 6.05 -1.31 -17.86
N GLU A 99 6.83 -1.13 -18.90
CA GLU A 99 7.86 -0.10 -18.98
C GLU A 99 7.26 1.31 -18.94
N ASP A 100 6.18 1.56 -19.68
CA ASP A 100 5.49 2.85 -19.69
C ASP A 100 4.95 3.21 -18.31
N ILE A 101 4.32 2.25 -17.62
CA ILE A 101 3.73 2.43 -16.29
C ILE A 101 4.83 2.64 -15.25
N ALA A 102 5.88 1.81 -15.29
CA ALA A 102 7.02 1.93 -14.38
C ALA A 102 7.71 3.29 -14.50
N ARG A 103 7.88 3.77 -15.74
CA ARG A 103 8.48 5.08 -16.00
C ARG A 103 7.63 6.23 -15.46
N LEU A 104 6.30 6.16 -15.59
CA LEU A 104 5.39 7.15 -14.98
C LEU A 104 5.50 7.15 -13.46
N ASP A 105 5.49 5.97 -12.82
CA ASP A 105 5.62 5.85 -11.36
C ASP A 105 6.98 6.39 -10.89
N ALA A 106 8.08 6.10 -11.60
CA ALA A 106 9.40 6.64 -11.28
C ALA A 106 9.45 8.17 -11.40
N LEU A 107 8.89 8.73 -12.46
CA LEU A 107 8.86 10.18 -12.68
C LEU A 107 7.99 10.92 -11.66
N GLU A 108 6.84 10.38 -11.25
CA GLU A 108 5.92 11.05 -10.34
C GLU A 108 6.25 10.81 -8.85
N SER A 109 6.80 9.66 -8.50
CA SER A 109 7.14 9.34 -7.11
C SER A 109 8.59 9.60 -6.73
N GLY A 110 9.52 9.61 -7.71
CA GLY A 110 10.95 9.72 -7.47
C GLY A 110 11.64 8.40 -7.14
N LYS A 111 10.91 7.27 -7.17
CA LYS A 111 11.48 5.94 -6.94
C LYS A 111 12.39 5.48 -8.08
N PRO A 112 13.36 4.60 -7.80
CA PRO A 112 14.19 4.00 -8.85
C PRO A 112 13.36 3.24 -9.89
N ILE A 113 13.70 3.38 -11.17
CA ILE A 113 12.99 2.71 -12.28
C ILE A 113 13.05 1.18 -12.17
N ALA A 114 14.17 0.63 -11.71
CA ALA A 114 14.32 -0.82 -11.48
C ALA A 114 13.32 -1.32 -10.42
N GLN A 115 13.09 -0.53 -9.36
CA GLN A 115 12.07 -0.82 -8.36
C GLN A 115 10.68 -0.73 -8.96
N ALA A 116 10.37 0.34 -9.70
CA ALA A 116 9.07 0.52 -10.33
C ALA A 116 8.70 -0.66 -11.26
N ARG A 117 9.66 -1.15 -12.06
CA ARG A 117 9.45 -2.35 -12.90
C ARG A 117 9.08 -3.58 -12.09
N GLY A 118 9.76 -3.81 -10.97
CA GLY A 118 9.42 -4.92 -10.06
C GLY A 118 8.01 -4.79 -9.46
N GLU A 119 7.60 -3.59 -9.09
CA GLU A 119 6.25 -3.31 -8.57
C GLU A 119 5.16 -3.57 -9.62
N ILE A 120 5.38 -3.16 -10.87
CA ILE A 120 4.40 -3.41 -11.94
C ILE A 120 4.34 -4.91 -12.27
N GLY A 121 5.49 -5.62 -12.28
CA GLY A 121 5.52 -7.08 -12.43
C GLY A 121 4.73 -7.78 -11.32
N GLY A 122 4.92 -7.38 -10.06
CA GLY A 122 4.13 -7.87 -8.93
C GLY A 122 2.65 -7.55 -9.05
N ALA A 123 2.30 -6.37 -9.58
CA ALA A 123 0.91 -6.02 -9.83
C ALA A 123 0.25 -6.95 -10.86
N VAL A 124 0.94 -7.30 -11.96
CA VAL A 124 0.45 -8.27 -12.94
C VAL A 124 0.06 -9.60 -12.27
N ASP A 125 0.93 -10.10 -11.39
CA ASP A 125 0.68 -11.35 -10.68
C ASP A 125 -0.54 -11.23 -9.72
N ILE A 126 -0.67 -10.11 -9.02
CA ILE A 126 -1.85 -9.82 -8.18
C ILE A 126 -3.14 -9.81 -9.02
N TRP A 127 -3.15 -9.20 -10.21
CA TRP A 127 -4.32 -9.20 -11.08
C TRP A 127 -4.69 -10.62 -11.55
N ARG A 128 -3.70 -11.45 -11.90
CA ARG A 128 -3.89 -12.86 -12.26
C ARG A 128 -4.44 -13.68 -11.09
N TYR A 129 -3.91 -13.46 -9.89
CA TYR A 129 -4.40 -14.11 -8.68
C TYR A 129 -5.85 -13.72 -8.36
N ALA A 130 -6.18 -12.43 -8.36
CA ALA A 130 -7.55 -11.97 -8.15
C ALA A 130 -8.54 -12.55 -9.16
N ALA A 131 -8.14 -12.68 -10.44
CA ALA A 131 -8.93 -13.33 -11.47
C ALA A 131 -9.22 -14.81 -11.13
N SER A 132 -8.26 -15.53 -10.54
CA SER A 132 -8.46 -16.91 -10.10
C SER A 132 -9.48 -16.98 -8.95
N LEU A 133 -9.42 -16.03 -8.03
CA LEU A 133 -10.33 -15.95 -6.89
C LEU A 133 -11.77 -15.63 -7.32
N ALA A 134 -11.98 -14.87 -8.40
CA ALA A 134 -13.31 -14.64 -8.92
C ALA A 134 -14.08 -15.95 -9.18
N ARG A 135 -13.38 -17.00 -9.61
CA ARG A 135 -13.96 -18.31 -9.94
C ARG A 135 -14.11 -19.26 -8.73
N THR A 136 -13.42 -18.97 -7.64
CA THR A 136 -13.38 -19.81 -6.44
C THR A 136 -14.11 -19.19 -5.26
N LEU A 137 -14.66 -17.99 -5.42
CA LEU A 137 -15.53 -17.36 -4.43
C LEU A 137 -16.88 -18.10 -4.41
N HIS A 138 -17.15 -18.78 -3.31
CA HIS A 138 -18.36 -19.57 -3.10
C HIS A 138 -18.87 -19.41 -1.67
N GLY A 139 -20.12 -19.73 -1.47
CA GLY A 139 -20.74 -19.77 -0.15
C GLY A 139 -20.67 -21.17 0.49
N GLU A 140 -21.53 -21.42 1.45
CA GLU A 140 -21.56 -22.66 2.24
C GLU A 140 -22.97 -23.26 2.22
N SER A 141 -23.06 -24.57 2.50
CA SER A 141 -24.33 -25.26 2.69
C SER A 141 -24.30 -26.10 3.97
N TYR A 142 -25.38 -26.07 4.71
CA TYR A 142 -25.57 -26.76 5.98
C TYR A 142 -26.73 -27.76 5.88
N ALA A 143 -26.39 -29.02 5.66
CA ALA A 143 -27.36 -30.13 5.54
C ALA A 143 -27.58 -30.87 6.86
N ASN A 144 -26.90 -30.47 7.94
CA ASN A 144 -26.91 -31.10 9.26
C ASN A 144 -27.83 -30.41 10.28
N LEU A 145 -28.78 -29.63 9.81
CA LEU A 145 -29.73 -28.90 10.67
C LEU A 145 -31.01 -29.69 10.98
N GLY A 146 -31.01 -31.00 10.76
CA GLY A 146 -32.16 -31.89 10.84
C GLY A 146 -32.85 -32.10 9.51
N ASP A 147 -33.76 -33.09 9.42
CA ASP A 147 -34.34 -33.55 8.16
C ASP A 147 -35.18 -32.50 7.45
N ALA A 148 -35.74 -31.56 8.20
CA ALA A 148 -36.64 -30.53 7.66
C ALA A 148 -35.93 -29.24 7.24
N MET A 149 -34.66 -29.08 7.56
CA MET A 149 -33.94 -27.81 7.35
C MET A 149 -32.74 -27.95 6.43
N LEU A 150 -32.58 -26.97 5.55
CA LEU A 150 -31.37 -26.73 4.76
C LEU A 150 -30.97 -25.27 4.90
N GLY A 151 -29.73 -24.99 5.36
CA GLY A 151 -29.14 -23.67 5.37
C GLY A 151 -28.22 -23.49 4.16
N VAL A 152 -28.25 -22.31 3.55
CA VAL A 152 -27.31 -21.88 2.52
C VAL A 152 -26.80 -20.50 2.89
N VAL A 153 -25.49 -20.30 2.85
CA VAL A 153 -24.87 -18.98 3.00
C VAL A 153 -24.35 -18.55 1.63
N LEU A 154 -24.84 -17.44 1.14
CA LEU A 154 -24.36 -16.81 -0.11
C LEU A 154 -23.32 -15.74 0.22
N ARG A 155 -22.36 -15.53 -0.67
CA ARG A 155 -21.49 -14.35 -0.69
C ARG A 155 -21.93 -13.45 -1.83
N GLU A 156 -22.42 -12.27 -1.49
CA GLU A 156 -22.88 -11.27 -2.46
C GLU A 156 -21.93 -10.08 -2.48
N PRO A 157 -21.64 -9.45 -3.65
CA PRO A 157 -20.80 -8.24 -3.68
C PRO A 157 -21.42 -7.14 -2.82
N ILE A 158 -20.58 -6.44 -2.04
CA ILE A 158 -21.04 -5.44 -1.07
C ILE A 158 -21.70 -4.21 -1.72
N GLY A 159 -21.32 -3.88 -2.96
CA GLY A 159 -21.88 -2.70 -3.64
C GLY A 159 -20.81 -1.77 -4.21
N VAL A 160 -20.97 -0.47 -3.98
CA VAL A 160 -20.01 0.57 -4.40
C VAL A 160 -18.89 0.69 -3.36
N VAL A 161 -17.65 0.54 -3.81
CA VAL A 161 -16.45 0.65 -2.97
C VAL A 161 -15.71 1.95 -3.27
N SER A 162 -15.44 2.75 -2.23
CA SER A 162 -14.49 3.87 -2.29
C SER A 162 -13.08 3.35 -2.06
N ILE A 163 -12.19 3.46 -3.03
CA ILE A 163 -10.78 3.04 -2.95
C ILE A 163 -9.91 4.29 -2.94
N ILE A 164 -9.16 4.49 -1.85
CA ILE A 164 -8.26 5.64 -1.69
C ILE A 164 -6.85 5.11 -1.48
N THR A 165 -5.91 5.51 -2.37
CA THR A 165 -4.54 5.00 -2.37
C THR A 165 -3.50 6.10 -2.12
N PRO A 166 -2.36 5.76 -1.50
CA PRO A 166 -1.28 6.67 -1.17
C PRO A 166 -0.35 6.91 -2.36
N ARG A 167 0.72 7.70 -2.12
CA ARG A 167 1.68 8.14 -3.13
C ARG A 167 2.89 7.22 -3.37
N ASN A 168 3.20 6.35 -2.41
CA ASN A 168 4.50 5.67 -2.36
C ASN A 168 4.61 4.43 -3.26
N PHE A 169 3.52 3.74 -3.52
CA PHE A 169 3.42 2.60 -4.44
C PHE A 169 2.16 2.75 -5.30
N PRO A 170 2.12 3.71 -6.23
CA PRO A 170 0.88 4.17 -6.84
C PRO A 170 0.12 3.06 -7.55
N PHE A 171 0.77 2.35 -8.47
CA PHE A 171 0.15 1.27 -9.24
C PHE A 171 -0.01 -0.02 -8.43
N LEU A 172 0.98 -0.35 -7.58
CA LEU A 172 0.95 -1.58 -6.80
C LEU A 172 -0.20 -1.58 -5.79
N ILE A 173 -0.39 -0.49 -5.02
CA ILE A 173 -1.44 -0.47 -3.98
C ILE A 173 -2.85 -0.43 -4.58
N VAL A 174 -3.08 0.24 -5.69
CA VAL A 174 -4.39 0.14 -6.36
C VAL A 174 -4.63 -1.28 -6.86
N SER A 175 -3.58 -2.00 -7.27
CA SER A 175 -3.63 -3.40 -7.69
C SER A 175 -3.82 -4.38 -6.53
N GLN A 176 -3.47 -4.00 -5.30
CA GLN A 176 -3.77 -4.80 -4.10
C GLN A 176 -5.23 -4.71 -3.66
N LYS A 177 -6.01 -3.78 -4.19
CA LYS A 177 -7.40 -3.49 -3.80
C LYS A 177 -8.39 -3.73 -4.92
N LEU A 178 -8.25 -2.99 -6.01
CA LEU A 178 -9.23 -2.92 -7.08
C LEU A 178 -9.57 -4.28 -7.72
N PRO A 179 -8.60 -5.14 -8.10
CA PRO A 179 -8.94 -6.41 -8.74
C PRO A 179 -9.72 -7.36 -7.82
N PHE A 180 -9.51 -7.31 -6.50
CA PHE A 180 -10.29 -8.11 -5.54
C PHE A 180 -11.74 -7.62 -5.41
N ALA A 181 -11.94 -6.30 -5.36
CA ALA A 181 -13.28 -5.71 -5.40
C ALA A 181 -14.02 -6.09 -6.70
N LEU A 182 -13.33 -6.02 -7.83
CA LEU A 182 -13.88 -6.41 -9.13
C LEU A 182 -14.14 -7.93 -9.21
N ALA A 183 -13.26 -8.76 -8.68
CA ALA A 183 -13.44 -10.22 -8.62
C ALA A 183 -14.69 -10.60 -7.83
N ALA A 184 -14.98 -9.89 -6.73
CA ALA A 184 -16.22 -10.07 -5.95
C ALA A 184 -17.47 -9.65 -6.72
N GLY A 185 -17.35 -8.75 -7.70
CA GLY A 185 -18.47 -8.18 -8.47
C GLY A 185 -18.89 -6.78 -8.02
N CYS A 186 -18.09 -6.11 -7.19
CA CYS A 186 -18.30 -4.73 -6.77
C CYS A 186 -18.05 -3.75 -7.91
N THR A 187 -18.54 -2.52 -7.73
CA THR A 187 -18.13 -1.36 -8.51
C THR A 187 -17.30 -0.42 -7.64
N ALA A 188 -16.48 0.44 -8.25
CA ALA A 188 -15.52 1.24 -7.51
C ALA A 188 -15.45 2.70 -7.97
N VAL A 189 -15.21 3.58 -7.00
CA VAL A 189 -14.68 4.93 -7.23
C VAL A 189 -13.29 4.99 -6.62
N VAL A 190 -12.27 5.22 -7.45
CA VAL A 190 -10.86 5.19 -7.08
C VAL A 190 -10.31 6.61 -7.00
N LYS A 191 -9.71 6.96 -5.87
CA LYS A 191 -8.96 8.19 -5.69
C LYS A 191 -7.48 7.88 -5.41
N PRO A 192 -6.60 7.93 -6.40
CA PRO A 192 -5.16 7.90 -6.14
C PRO A 192 -4.70 9.18 -5.41
N SER A 193 -3.48 9.16 -4.87
CA SER A 193 -2.86 10.38 -4.38
C SER A 193 -2.71 11.41 -5.51
N GLU A 194 -3.00 12.66 -5.22
CA GLU A 194 -2.80 13.78 -6.14
C GLU A 194 -1.35 13.97 -6.58
N MET A 195 -0.43 13.35 -5.87
CA MET A 195 1.01 13.39 -6.19
C MET A 195 1.44 12.31 -7.20
N THR A 196 0.64 11.25 -7.41
CA THR A 196 1.03 10.09 -8.23
C THR A 196 -0.20 9.43 -8.86
N SER A 197 -0.96 10.19 -9.65
CA SER A 197 -2.23 9.70 -10.21
C SER A 197 -2.10 9.09 -11.61
N ALA A 198 -1.03 9.36 -12.37
CA ALA A 198 -0.94 9.06 -13.80
C ALA A 198 -1.11 7.57 -14.10
N SER A 199 -0.42 6.70 -13.38
CA SER A 199 -0.48 5.25 -13.60
C SER A 199 -1.87 4.67 -13.30
N THR A 200 -2.61 5.24 -12.35
CA THR A 200 -4.00 4.84 -12.07
C THR A 200 -4.95 5.22 -13.23
N PHE A 201 -4.75 6.38 -13.90
CA PHE A 201 -5.51 6.72 -15.11
C PHE A 201 -5.18 5.79 -16.27
N VAL A 202 -3.90 5.41 -16.42
CA VAL A 202 -3.49 4.39 -17.40
C VAL A 202 -4.18 3.04 -17.10
N LEU A 203 -4.31 2.65 -15.83
CA LEU A 203 -5.07 1.46 -15.44
C LEU A 203 -6.55 1.58 -15.86
N GLY A 204 -7.18 2.74 -15.73
CA GLY A 204 -8.54 2.98 -16.20
C GLY A 204 -8.69 2.72 -17.69
N ASP A 205 -7.76 3.20 -18.52
CA ASP A 205 -7.72 2.93 -19.96
C ASP A 205 -7.56 1.43 -20.26
N ILE A 206 -6.68 0.76 -19.54
CA ILE A 206 -6.46 -0.68 -19.66
C ILE A 206 -7.75 -1.45 -19.34
N LEU A 207 -8.47 -1.09 -18.30
CA LEU A 207 -9.71 -1.76 -17.91
C LEU A 207 -10.80 -1.58 -18.98
N MET A 208 -10.93 -0.40 -19.57
CA MET A 208 -11.85 -0.19 -20.69
C MET A 208 -11.47 -1.05 -21.90
N GLN A 209 -10.16 -1.13 -22.24
CA GLN A 209 -9.65 -1.99 -23.33
C GLN A 209 -9.83 -3.49 -23.04
N ALA A 210 -9.78 -3.89 -21.77
CA ALA A 210 -10.06 -5.25 -21.35
C ALA A 210 -11.54 -5.64 -21.52
N GLY A 211 -12.44 -4.65 -21.62
CA GLY A 211 -13.87 -4.84 -21.79
C GLY A 211 -14.67 -4.68 -20.51
N LEU A 212 -14.12 -3.99 -19.50
CA LEU A 212 -14.86 -3.65 -18.29
C LEU A 212 -16.04 -2.72 -18.65
N PRO A 213 -17.27 -3.02 -18.23
CA PRO A 213 -18.43 -2.17 -18.54
C PRO A 213 -18.30 -0.76 -17.96
N ALA A 214 -18.89 0.22 -18.66
CA ALA A 214 -18.90 1.61 -18.22
C ALA A 214 -19.50 1.75 -16.81
N GLY A 215 -18.95 2.67 -16.02
CA GLY A 215 -19.40 2.93 -14.66
C GLY A 215 -18.88 1.96 -13.59
N VAL A 216 -18.40 0.77 -13.95
CA VAL A 216 -17.87 -0.22 -12.98
C VAL A 216 -16.66 0.33 -12.22
N VAL A 217 -15.76 1.04 -12.90
CA VAL A 217 -14.64 1.76 -12.30
C VAL A 217 -14.69 3.22 -12.73
N ASN A 218 -14.59 4.11 -11.74
CA ASN A 218 -14.50 5.56 -11.93
C ASN A 218 -13.25 6.06 -11.20
N ILE A 219 -12.48 6.97 -11.80
CA ILE A 219 -11.20 7.44 -11.26
C ILE A 219 -11.21 8.95 -11.15
N LEU A 220 -10.93 9.45 -9.96
CA LEU A 220 -10.96 10.87 -9.63
C LEU A 220 -9.60 11.30 -9.06
N ALA A 221 -8.97 12.31 -9.67
CA ALA A 221 -7.84 13.00 -9.05
C ALA A 221 -8.33 14.25 -8.31
N GLY A 222 -7.72 14.54 -7.15
CA GLY A 222 -8.08 15.69 -6.35
C GLY A 222 -7.56 15.61 -4.93
N LEU A 223 -7.73 16.68 -4.17
CA LEU A 223 -7.28 16.75 -2.79
C LEU A 223 -8.13 15.84 -1.88
N GLY A 224 -7.53 15.37 -0.80
CA GLY A 224 -8.20 14.49 0.16
C GLY A 224 -9.49 15.10 0.74
N ALA A 225 -9.49 16.41 1.02
CA ALA A 225 -10.65 17.11 1.54
C ALA A 225 -11.77 17.27 0.50
N ASP A 226 -11.41 17.51 -0.76
CA ASP A 226 -12.38 17.84 -1.82
C ASP A 226 -13.00 16.59 -2.48
N VAL A 227 -12.28 15.47 -2.46
CA VAL A 227 -12.67 14.23 -3.12
C VAL A 227 -12.77 13.06 -2.12
N GLY A 228 -11.72 12.82 -1.33
CA GLY A 228 -11.67 11.69 -0.41
C GLY A 228 -12.76 11.73 0.66
N ALA A 229 -12.90 12.86 1.35
CA ALA A 229 -13.89 12.99 2.41
C ALA A 229 -15.34 12.88 1.89
N PRO A 230 -15.74 13.55 0.78
CA PRO A 230 -17.05 13.31 0.17
C PRO A 230 -17.30 11.87 -0.28
N MET A 231 -16.28 11.17 -0.85
CA MET A 231 -16.42 9.75 -1.20
C MET A 231 -16.72 8.90 0.03
N VAL A 232 -15.99 9.10 1.13
CA VAL A 232 -16.16 8.35 2.37
C VAL A 232 -17.54 8.56 2.98
N SER A 233 -18.05 9.79 2.99
CA SER A 233 -19.35 10.14 3.57
C SER A 233 -20.55 9.89 2.67
N HIS A 234 -20.34 9.57 1.39
CA HIS A 234 -21.42 9.45 0.41
C HIS A 234 -22.37 8.28 0.75
N PRO A 235 -23.70 8.48 0.80
CA PRO A 235 -24.66 7.46 1.26
C PRO A 235 -24.71 6.20 0.39
N LEU A 236 -24.39 6.28 -0.90
CA LEU A 236 -24.38 5.15 -1.83
C LEU A 236 -23.05 4.37 -1.85
N VAL A 237 -22.07 4.77 -1.06
CA VAL A 237 -20.83 4.01 -0.86
C VAL A 237 -21.03 3.07 0.31
N GLU A 238 -20.85 1.77 0.09
CA GLU A 238 -21.08 0.71 1.09
C GLU A 238 -19.78 0.36 1.84
N MET A 239 -18.64 0.46 1.16
CA MET A 239 -17.34 0.12 1.74
C MET A 239 -16.28 1.16 1.41
N VAL A 240 -15.37 1.39 2.37
CA VAL A 240 -14.18 2.22 2.20
C VAL A 240 -12.93 1.36 2.34
N SER A 241 -12.14 1.26 1.27
CA SER A 241 -10.81 0.65 1.27
C SER A 241 -9.76 1.75 1.18
N PHE A 242 -9.03 1.96 2.26
CA PHE A 242 -8.12 3.09 2.43
C PHE A 242 -6.70 2.61 2.76
N THR A 243 -5.70 3.16 2.07
CA THR A 243 -4.29 3.07 2.46
C THR A 243 -3.71 4.46 2.60
N GLY A 244 -3.07 4.76 3.73
CA GLY A 244 -2.45 6.06 3.98
C GLY A 244 -1.99 6.25 5.42
N SER A 245 -1.82 7.50 5.85
CA SER A 245 -1.37 7.78 7.20
C SER A 245 -2.40 7.39 8.26
N THR A 246 -1.93 6.92 9.41
CA THR A 246 -2.79 6.55 10.55
C THR A 246 -3.72 7.67 10.98
N ARG A 247 -3.26 8.93 10.94
CA ARG A 247 -4.08 10.10 11.26
C ARG A 247 -5.28 10.22 10.32
N VAL A 248 -5.07 10.12 9.01
CA VAL A 248 -6.15 10.21 8.02
C VAL A 248 -7.04 8.96 8.09
N GLY A 249 -6.47 7.77 8.30
CA GLY A 249 -7.23 6.53 8.49
C GLY A 249 -8.23 6.61 9.64
N LYS A 250 -7.82 7.18 10.79
CA LYS A 250 -8.73 7.43 11.93
C LYS A 250 -9.88 8.38 11.58
N MET A 251 -9.58 9.45 10.83
CA MET A 251 -10.63 10.39 10.36
C MET A 251 -11.59 9.71 9.37
N THR A 252 -11.06 8.93 8.46
CA THR A 252 -11.84 8.14 7.48
C THR A 252 -12.75 7.13 8.19
N MET A 253 -12.22 6.41 9.17
CA MET A 253 -12.98 5.45 9.96
C MET A 253 -14.11 6.13 10.77
N ALA A 254 -13.83 7.29 11.38
CA ALA A 254 -14.84 8.06 12.11
C ALA A 254 -15.97 8.55 11.20
N SER A 255 -15.64 8.96 9.96
CA SER A 255 -16.64 9.35 8.96
C SER A 255 -17.46 8.15 8.46
N ALA A 256 -16.82 7.03 8.15
CA ALA A 256 -17.48 5.80 7.70
C ALA A 256 -18.45 5.24 8.76
N ALA A 257 -18.11 5.37 10.04
CA ALA A 257 -18.93 4.92 11.16
C ALA A 257 -20.30 5.61 11.23
N GLN A 258 -20.46 6.84 10.71
CA GLN A 258 -21.72 7.57 10.72
C GLN A 258 -22.85 6.85 9.92
N SER A 259 -22.49 6.01 8.96
CA SER A 259 -23.42 5.20 8.16
C SER A 259 -23.08 3.71 8.17
N LEU A 260 -22.33 3.26 9.18
CA LEU A 260 -21.97 1.85 9.40
C LEU A 260 -21.32 1.17 8.19
N LYS A 261 -20.55 1.93 7.39
CA LYS A 261 -19.85 1.38 6.22
C LYS A 261 -18.82 0.35 6.65
N LYS A 262 -18.67 -0.69 5.86
CA LYS A 262 -17.53 -1.60 5.98
C LYS A 262 -16.23 -0.85 5.67
N VAL A 263 -15.15 -1.17 6.38
CA VAL A 263 -13.87 -0.51 6.19
C VAL A 263 -12.74 -1.53 6.11
N SER A 264 -11.79 -1.31 5.18
CA SER A 264 -10.48 -1.94 5.14
C SER A 264 -9.43 -0.83 5.20
N MET A 265 -8.55 -0.89 6.19
CA MET A 265 -7.58 0.17 6.49
C MET A 265 -6.18 -0.41 6.52
N GLU A 266 -5.31 0.08 5.63
CA GLU A 266 -3.87 -0.17 5.66
C GLU A 266 -3.15 1.13 5.99
N LEU A 267 -2.48 1.16 7.14
CA LEU A 267 -1.96 2.39 7.73
C LEU A 267 -0.46 2.29 7.96
N GLY A 268 0.09 3.23 8.74
CA GLY A 268 1.52 3.30 8.99
C GLY A 268 2.10 2.12 9.77
N GLY A 269 3.41 2.02 9.74
CA GLY A 269 4.19 1.01 10.46
C GLY A 269 5.42 1.59 11.14
N LYS A 270 5.91 0.88 12.15
CA LYS A 270 7.23 1.11 12.78
C LYS A 270 7.87 -0.24 13.03
N ASN A 271 8.27 -0.87 11.94
CA ASN A 271 8.59 -2.29 11.90
C ASN A 271 10.01 -2.57 12.40
N GLY A 272 10.17 -3.66 13.13
CA GLY A 272 11.45 -4.09 13.68
C GLY A 272 12.05 -5.24 12.88
N GLN A 273 13.35 -5.18 12.63
CA GLN A 273 14.16 -6.33 12.25
C GLN A 273 14.98 -6.76 13.47
N ILE A 274 14.73 -7.96 13.98
CA ILE A 274 15.31 -8.49 15.22
C ILE A 274 16.42 -9.47 14.84
N VAL A 275 17.66 -9.17 15.26
CA VAL A 275 18.83 -9.94 14.84
C VAL A 275 19.51 -10.58 16.06
N PHE A 276 19.57 -11.92 16.08
CA PHE A 276 20.22 -12.72 17.09
C PHE A 276 21.66 -13.07 16.72
N PRO A 277 22.54 -13.41 17.69
CA PRO A 277 23.98 -13.67 17.44
C PRO A 277 24.25 -14.88 16.52
N ASP A 278 23.34 -15.84 16.46
CA ASP A 278 23.44 -17.06 15.66
C ASP A 278 22.87 -16.91 14.23
N ALA A 279 22.43 -15.71 13.86
CA ALA A 279 21.88 -15.46 12.54
C ALA A 279 22.95 -15.49 11.44
N ASP A 280 22.54 -15.66 10.18
CA ASP A 280 23.33 -15.28 9.03
C ASP A 280 23.46 -13.75 9.01
N LEU A 281 24.57 -13.25 9.58
CA LEU A 281 24.76 -11.82 9.79
C LEU A 281 24.98 -11.05 8.47
N GLU A 282 25.50 -11.69 7.44
CA GLU A 282 25.66 -11.08 6.11
C GLU A 282 24.29 -10.85 5.46
N ALA A 283 23.45 -11.85 5.41
CA ALA A 283 22.08 -11.75 4.90
C ALA A 283 21.23 -10.78 5.73
N ALA A 284 21.35 -10.82 7.06
CA ALA A 284 20.64 -9.90 7.95
C ALA A 284 21.06 -8.43 7.75
N ALA A 285 22.36 -8.17 7.49
CA ALA A 285 22.88 -6.83 7.24
C ALA A 285 22.39 -6.29 5.89
N ASP A 286 22.39 -7.11 4.83
CA ASP A 286 21.82 -6.73 3.53
C ASP A 286 20.33 -6.41 3.65
N ALA A 287 19.57 -7.26 4.33
CA ALA A 287 18.15 -7.03 4.59
C ALA A 287 17.88 -5.80 5.47
N ALA A 288 18.77 -5.46 6.39
CA ALA A 288 18.65 -4.24 7.19
C ALA A 288 18.80 -2.98 6.31
N VAL A 289 19.76 -2.99 5.39
CA VAL A 289 19.99 -1.91 4.42
C VAL A 289 18.80 -1.82 3.45
N PHE A 290 18.39 -2.95 2.88
CA PHE A 290 17.22 -3.02 1.99
C PHE A 290 15.96 -2.52 2.70
N GLY A 291 15.62 -3.09 3.84
CA GLY A 291 14.39 -2.75 4.58
C GLY A 291 14.37 -1.31 5.10
N GLY A 292 15.53 -0.72 5.40
CA GLY A 292 15.64 0.66 5.86
C GLY A 292 15.57 1.70 4.75
N PHE A 293 16.04 1.37 3.53
CA PHE A 293 16.30 2.37 2.50
C PHE A 293 15.53 2.14 1.18
N PHE A 294 14.91 0.98 1.00
CA PHE A 294 14.03 0.68 -0.14
C PHE A 294 12.96 1.78 -0.29
N ASN A 295 12.72 2.23 -1.52
CA ASN A 295 11.81 3.33 -1.84
C ASN A 295 12.12 4.63 -1.05
N ALA A 296 13.40 4.94 -0.82
CA ALA A 296 13.84 6.05 0.03
C ALA A 296 13.25 5.99 1.46
N GLY A 297 12.96 4.78 1.99
CA GLY A 297 12.29 4.58 3.28
C GLY A 297 10.82 5.03 3.29
N GLU A 298 10.26 5.50 2.19
CA GLU A 298 8.83 5.84 2.04
C GLU A 298 7.98 4.59 1.84
N CYS A 299 8.07 3.67 2.81
CA CYS A 299 7.43 2.37 2.78
C CYS A 299 6.80 2.05 4.15
N CYS A 300 5.54 1.63 4.15
CA CYS A 300 4.84 1.23 5.38
C CYS A 300 5.49 0.02 6.06
N ASN A 301 6.09 -0.89 5.26
CA ASN A 301 6.83 -2.06 5.73
C ASN A 301 8.29 -1.77 6.07
N ALA A 302 8.81 -0.56 5.87
CA ALA A 302 10.21 -0.27 6.11
C ALA A 302 10.68 -0.85 7.44
N GLY A 303 11.75 -1.62 7.44
CA GLY A 303 12.40 -2.15 8.64
C GLY A 303 13.17 -1.05 9.37
N SER A 304 12.47 0.02 9.70
CA SER A 304 13.04 1.27 10.19
C SER A 304 13.59 1.20 11.62
N ARG A 305 13.31 0.11 12.35
CA ARG A 305 13.96 -0.23 13.62
C ARG A 305 14.82 -1.47 13.45
N LEU A 306 16.12 -1.34 13.68
CA LEU A 306 17.06 -2.45 13.75
C LEU A 306 17.27 -2.78 15.23
N ILE A 307 16.77 -3.94 15.66
CA ILE A 307 16.79 -4.42 17.04
C ILE A 307 17.83 -5.52 17.10
N VAL A 308 18.99 -5.24 17.66
CA VAL A 308 20.19 -6.10 17.57
C VAL A 308 20.59 -6.59 18.94
N HIS A 309 20.96 -7.89 19.07
CA HIS A 309 21.49 -8.41 20.30
C HIS A 309 22.81 -7.71 20.66
N GLU A 310 22.97 -7.28 21.91
CA GLU A 310 24.10 -6.45 22.36
C GLU A 310 25.48 -7.08 22.07
N ALA A 311 25.59 -8.42 22.17
CA ALA A 311 26.84 -9.14 21.96
C ALA A 311 27.41 -9.00 20.53
N ILE A 312 26.58 -8.61 19.54
CA ILE A 312 27.02 -8.46 18.14
C ILE A 312 26.85 -7.03 17.60
N ALA A 313 26.31 -6.12 18.42
CA ALA A 313 25.80 -4.85 17.94
C ALA A 313 26.85 -3.99 17.21
N ASP A 314 28.06 -3.84 17.76
CA ASP A 314 29.10 -2.98 17.16
C ASP A 314 29.64 -3.54 15.84
N ASP A 315 29.91 -4.84 15.78
CA ASP A 315 30.43 -5.50 14.57
C ASP A 315 29.34 -5.55 13.48
N PHE A 316 28.12 -5.90 13.86
CA PHE A 316 26.98 -5.95 12.94
C PHE A 316 26.66 -4.55 12.37
N LEU A 317 26.63 -3.51 13.20
CA LEU A 317 26.42 -2.13 12.74
C LEU A 317 27.54 -1.63 11.83
N SER A 318 28.76 -2.07 12.07
CA SER A 318 29.88 -1.75 11.18
C SER A 318 29.69 -2.37 9.79
N ALA A 319 29.19 -3.63 9.72
CA ALA A 319 28.83 -4.30 8.47
C ALA A 319 27.66 -3.59 7.75
N VAL A 320 26.57 -3.27 8.48
CA VAL A 320 25.43 -2.51 7.94
C VAL A 320 25.86 -1.16 7.37
N LYS A 321 26.74 -0.43 8.09
CA LYS A 321 27.29 0.84 7.62
C LYS A 321 28.12 0.67 6.34
N ALA A 322 28.95 -0.37 6.25
CA ALA A 322 29.76 -0.64 5.06
C ALA A 322 28.88 -0.97 3.85
N LEU A 323 27.78 -1.71 4.02
CA LEU A 323 26.79 -1.98 2.97
C LEU A 323 26.02 -0.72 2.60
N ALA A 324 25.55 0.06 3.57
CA ALA A 324 24.83 1.31 3.35
C ALA A 324 25.67 2.31 2.53
N ALA A 325 26.98 2.36 2.74
CA ALA A 325 27.91 3.21 1.97
C ALA A 325 28.01 2.81 0.47
N ARG A 326 27.58 1.62 0.10
CA ARG A 326 27.52 1.12 -1.29
C ARG A 326 26.19 1.40 -1.96
N VAL A 327 25.19 1.91 -1.24
CA VAL A 327 23.88 2.24 -1.78
C VAL A 327 24.00 3.45 -2.71
N THR A 328 23.66 3.27 -3.97
CA THR A 328 23.67 4.34 -4.96
C THR A 328 22.42 5.21 -4.78
N VAL A 329 22.63 6.46 -4.35
CA VAL A 329 21.58 7.50 -4.34
C VAL A 329 21.72 8.33 -5.61
N GLY A 330 20.63 8.52 -6.37
CA GLY A 330 20.77 9.24 -7.63
C GLY A 330 19.51 9.39 -8.45
N ASP A 331 19.72 9.56 -9.76
CA ASP A 331 18.65 9.72 -10.74
C ASP A 331 17.65 8.54 -10.68
N PRO A 332 16.35 8.79 -10.46
CA PRO A 332 15.35 7.74 -10.47
C PRO A 332 15.28 6.90 -11.74
N LEU A 333 15.68 7.46 -12.88
CA LEU A 333 15.64 6.78 -14.17
C LEU A 333 16.92 6.01 -14.52
N ASP A 334 17.96 6.07 -13.67
CA ASP A 334 19.16 5.25 -13.79
C ASP A 334 18.92 3.87 -13.17
N ASP A 335 19.15 2.81 -13.93
CA ASP A 335 18.98 1.40 -13.50
C ASP A 335 19.90 1.02 -12.32
N GLN A 336 21.00 1.75 -12.11
CA GLN A 336 21.92 1.51 -11.00
C GLN A 336 21.51 2.20 -9.70
N THR A 337 20.52 3.12 -9.75
CA THR A 337 20.03 3.81 -8.57
C THR A 337 19.27 2.85 -7.66
N LYS A 338 19.63 2.84 -6.37
CA LYS A 338 18.97 2.05 -5.32
C LYS A 338 18.05 2.90 -4.45
N VAL A 339 18.41 4.17 -4.23
CA VAL A 339 17.61 5.14 -3.49
C VAL A 339 17.40 6.37 -4.38
N GLY A 340 16.17 6.65 -4.72
CA GLY A 340 15.77 7.78 -5.55
C GLY A 340 15.51 9.04 -4.73
N ALA A 341 14.73 9.95 -5.30
CA ALA A 341 14.35 11.20 -4.67
C ALA A 341 13.23 11.01 -3.64
N MET A 342 13.25 11.82 -2.58
CA MET A 342 12.11 12.01 -1.68
C MET A 342 10.95 12.67 -2.43
N ILE A 343 9.73 12.29 -2.09
CA ILE A 343 8.51 12.73 -2.83
C ILE A 343 8.32 14.24 -2.90
N SER A 344 8.81 15.00 -1.92
CA SER A 344 8.74 16.47 -1.87
C SER A 344 9.76 17.08 -0.91
N ALA A 345 10.03 18.38 -1.06
CA ALA A 345 10.88 19.15 -0.15
C ALA A 345 10.33 19.19 1.28
N ASP A 346 9.00 19.36 1.43
CA ASP A 346 8.37 19.39 2.75
C ASP A 346 8.52 18.06 3.48
N HIS A 347 8.43 16.94 2.75
CA HIS A 347 8.60 15.64 3.34
C HIS A 347 10.05 15.37 3.73
N LEU A 348 11.01 15.78 2.89
CA LEU A 348 12.43 15.72 3.21
C LEU A 348 12.73 16.52 4.48
N ALA A 349 12.25 17.76 4.58
CA ALA A 349 12.41 18.60 5.77
C ALA A 349 11.88 17.91 7.03
N LYS A 350 10.69 17.33 6.96
CA LYS A 350 10.11 16.55 8.07
C LYS A 350 10.99 15.38 8.51
N VAL A 351 11.58 14.65 7.58
CA VAL A 351 12.50 13.54 7.89
C VAL A 351 13.78 14.04 8.51
N ALA A 352 14.34 15.15 8.00
CA ALA A 352 15.52 15.80 8.59
C ALA A 352 15.27 16.29 10.01
N ASP A 353 14.07 16.80 10.32
CA ASP A 353 13.68 17.21 11.66
C ASP A 353 13.67 16.04 12.65
N TYR A 354 13.22 14.84 12.25
CA TYR A 354 13.30 13.62 13.08
C TYR A 354 14.76 13.25 13.39
N VAL A 355 15.66 13.35 12.40
CA VAL A 355 17.09 13.08 12.60
C VAL A 355 17.72 14.09 13.57
N ALA A 356 17.41 15.37 13.41
CA ALA A 356 17.89 16.44 14.28
C ALA A 356 17.36 16.30 15.71
N ALA A 357 16.08 15.97 15.87
CA ALA A 357 15.45 15.74 17.17
C ALA A 357 16.07 14.54 17.90
N ALA A 358 16.37 13.45 17.21
CA ALA A 358 17.02 12.29 17.79
C ALA A 358 18.44 12.63 18.27
N ALA A 359 19.23 13.36 17.45
CA ALA A 359 20.56 13.82 17.84
C ALA A 359 20.52 14.75 19.08
N SER A 360 19.53 15.66 19.13
CA SER A 360 19.33 16.55 20.28
C SER A 360 18.91 15.80 21.54
N ALA A 361 18.24 14.65 21.40
CA ALA A 361 17.87 13.76 22.50
C ALA A 361 18.99 12.82 22.96
N GLY A 362 20.22 12.96 22.42
CA GLY A 362 21.40 12.21 22.84
C GLY A 362 21.76 11.00 21.98
N SER A 363 21.02 10.73 20.89
CA SER A 363 21.41 9.72 19.92
C SER A 363 22.55 10.18 19.03
N GLN A 364 23.26 9.23 18.43
CA GLN A 364 24.34 9.51 17.49
C GLN A 364 23.92 9.19 16.05
N VAL A 365 24.06 10.15 15.14
CA VAL A 365 24.05 9.86 13.69
C VAL A 365 25.32 9.09 13.36
N PHE A 366 25.20 7.79 13.17
CA PHE A 366 26.32 6.88 12.94
C PHE A 366 26.78 6.89 11.47
N SER A 367 25.83 7.15 10.54
CA SER A 367 26.08 7.33 9.11
C SER A 367 25.00 8.20 8.49
N GLY A 368 25.29 8.91 7.41
CA GLY A 368 24.33 9.72 6.67
C GLY A 368 23.89 11.00 7.39
N GLY A 369 22.60 11.25 7.42
CA GLY A 369 21.96 12.38 8.12
C GLY A 369 22.00 13.71 7.37
N LYS A 370 22.35 13.72 6.09
CA LYS A 370 22.51 14.95 5.32
C LYS A 370 21.62 14.95 4.09
N GLN A 371 21.02 16.09 3.81
CA GLN A 371 20.50 16.35 2.49
C GLN A 371 21.66 16.38 1.49
N LEU A 372 21.53 15.67 0.38
CA LEU A 372 22.54 15.63 -0.66
C LEU A 372 22.34 16.82 -1.61
N ALA A 373 23.41 17.53 -1.90
CA ALA A 373 23.40 18.55 -2.92
C ALA A 373 23.18 17.90 -4.30
N SER A 374 22.28 18.48 -5.10
CA SER A 374 21.98 18.02 -6.47
C SER A 374 21.66 19.21 -7.37
N ASN A 375 21.79 19.02 -8.68
CA ASN A 375 21.34 20.02 -9.66
C ASN A 375 19.81 20.00 -9.87
N ALA A 376 19.13 18.94 -9.43
CA ALA A 376 17.69 18.81 -9.44
C ALA A 376 17.24 17.79 -8.37
N GLY A 377 15.99 17.91 -7.91
CA GLY A 377 15.37 16.94 -7.02
C GLY A 377 15.74 17.06 -5.54
N GLN A 378 15.14 16.17 -4.75
CA GLN A 378 15.22 16.17 -3.29
C GLN A 378 15.80 14.83 -2.81
N TYR A 379 17.04 14.81 -2.33
CA TYR A 379 17.75 13.59 -1.96
C TYR A 379 18.25 13.65 -0.52
N LEU A 380 18.05 12.55 0.22
CA LEU A 380 18.54 12.38 1.58
C LEU A 380 19.50 11.18 1.61
N ASP A 381 20.62 11.35 2.28
CA ASP A 381 21.61 10.29 2.49
C ASP A 381 21.02 9.18 3.38
N PRO A 382 21.12 7.89 3.02
CA PRO A 382 20.74 6.78 3.87
C PRO A 382 21.35 6.92 5.27
N THR A 383 20.49 6.96 6.28
CA THR A 383 20.84 7.42 7.62
C THR A 383 20.70 6.31 8.64
N ILE A 384 21.74 6.10 9.46
CA ILE A 384 21.75 5.16 10.57
C ILE A 384 21.95 5.94 11.87
N ILE A 385 21.05 5.75 12.83
CA ILE A 385 21.09 6.40 14.14
C ILE A 385 21.25 5.32 15.21
N ARG A 386 22.30 5.42 16.02
CA ARG A 386 22.57 4.55 17.16
C ARG A 386 22.34 5.24 18.51
N GLY A 387 22.23 4.46 19.59
CA GLY A 387 21.93 4.98 20.91
C GLY A 387 20.50 5.50 21.03
N VAL A 388 19.60 4.91 20.24
CA VAL A 388 18.17 5.23 20.31
C VAL A 388 17.54 4.51 21.49
N THR A 389 16.79 5.23 22.32
CA THR A 389 15.98 4.64 23.40
C THR A 389 14.54 4.46 22.99
N GLU A 390 13.82 3.61 23.69
CA GLU A 390 12.42 3.28 23.39
C GLU A 390 11.46 4.47 23.55
N GLU A 391 11.84 5.49 24.32
CA GLU A 391 11.04 6.70 24.59
C GLU A 391 11.15 7.74 23.49
N MET A 392 12.21 7.68 22.68
CA MET A 392 12.44 8.66 21.62
C MET A 392 11.38 8.57 20.52
N ALA A 393 10.95 9.71 20.01
CA ALA A 393 9.96 9.79 18.92
C ALA A 393 10.39 8.95 17.71
N ILE A 394 11.70 8.99 17.38
CA ILE A 394 12.26 8.24 16.25
C ILE A 394 12.20 6.70 16.43
N ALA A 395 12.03 6.19 17.66
CA ALA A 395 11.82 4.77 17.93
C ALA A 395 10.36 4.35 17.81
N ARG A 396 9.42 5.28 17.94
CA ARG A 396 7.98 5.00 18.11
C ARG A 396 7.12 5.47 16.95
N GLU A 397 7.53 6.57 16.28
CA GLU A 397 6.76 7.20 15.22
C GLU A 397 7.27 6.80 13.83
N GLU A 398 6.38 6.79 12.86
CA GLU A 398 6.69 6.53 11.46
C GLU A 398 7.39 7.75 10.84
N VAL A 399 8.70 7.64 10.59
CA VAL A 399 9.50 8.70 9.95
C VAL A 399 9.18 8.79 8.46
N PHE A 400 8.98 7.65 7.81
CA PHE A 400 8.68 7.51 6.39
C PHE A 400 9.77 8.11 5.48
N GLY A 401 11.02 7.79 5.80
CA GLY A 401 12.23 8.24 5.11
C GLY A 401 13.39 7.26 5.32
N PRO A 402 14.52 7.44 4.64
CA PRO A 402 15.66 6.50 4.67
C PRO A 402 16.46 6.60 5.97
N VAL A 403 15.79 6.29 7.09
CA VAL A 403 16.34 6.42 8.44
C VAL A 403 16.15 5.13 9.23
N LEU A 404 17.25 4.50 9.60
CA LEU A 404 17.32 3.28 10.39
C LEU A 404 17.68 3.62 11.85
N SER A 405 16.77 3.29 12.78
CA SER A 405 16.94 3.51 14.22
C SER A 405 17.42 2.21 14.87
N VAL A 406 18.56 2.26 15.58
CA VAL A 406 19.18 1.09 16.20
C VAL A 406 18.88 1.05 17.69
N LEU A 407 18.31 -0.09 18.13
CA LEU A 407 18.06 -0.44 19.52
C LEU A 407 18.77 -1.77 19.84
N THR A 408 19.17 -1.98 21.08
CA THR A 408 19.83 -3.22 21.51
C THR A 408 19.01 -4.00 22.52
N PHE A 409 19.21 -5.32 22.58
CA PHE A 409 18.58 -6.21 23.54
C PHE A 409 19.54 -7.29 24.04
N GLU A 410 19.24 -7.84 25.23
CA GLU A 410 20.02 -8.90 25.87
C GLU A 410 19.27 -10.24 25.98
N SER A 411 17.95 -10.23 25.77
CA SER A 411 17.11 -11.43 25.88
C SER A 411 15.93 -11.39 24.90
N ILE A 412 15.31 -12.54 24.65
CA ILE A 412 14.12 -12.67 23.80
C ILE A 412 12.98 -11.78 24.34
N GLU A 413 12.78 -11.76 25.67
CA GLU A 413 11.75 -10.95 26.34
C GLU A 413 11.97 -9.48 26.09
N LYS A 414 13.22 -9.00 26.17
CA LYS A 414 13.55 -7.60 25.87
C LYS A 414 13.38 -7.27 24.40
N ALA A 415 13.78 -8.16 23.48
CA ALA A 415 13.56 -8.01 22.05
C ALA A 415 12.06 -7.87 21.72
N LEU A 416 11.23 -8.73 22.30
CA LEU A 416 9.78 -8.71 22.15
C LEU A 416 9.16 -7.43 22.75
N HIS A 417 9.66 -7.00 23.93
CA HIS A 417 9.22 -5.75 24.54
C HIS A 417 9.48 -4.58 23.59
N ILE A 418 10.72 -4.41 23.11
CA ILE A 418 11.10 -3.36 22.16
C ILE A 418 10.27 -3.44 20.87
N ALA A 419 10.13 -4.63 20.29
CA ALA A 419 9.38 -4.83 19.06
C ALA A 419 7.93 -4.39 19.19
N ASN A 420 7.31 -4.71 20.33
CA ASN A 420 5.90 -4.45 20.63
C ASN A 420 5.62 -3.05 21.22
N ASN A 421 6.65 -2.33 21.72
CA ASN A 421 6.50 -1.00 22.34
C ASN A 421 6.33 0.12 21.29
N THR A 422 5.28 -0.02 20.49
CA THR A 422 4.87 0.95 19.47
C THR A 422 3.36 0.86 19.28
N PRO A 423 2.67 1.94 18.88
CA PRO A 423 1.25 1.88 18.53
C PRO A 423 0.97 1.08 17.25
N TYR A 424 2.01 0.73 16.50
CA TYR A 424 1.94 0.03 15.24
C TYR A 424 2.12 -1.49 15.39
N GLY A 425 1.78 -2.22 14.33
CA GLY A 425 1.95 -3.67 14.23
C GLY A 425 1.72 -4.15 12.79
N LEU A 426 2.40 -3.52 11.80
CA LEU A 426 2.25 -3.92 10.41
C LEU A 426 3.08 -5.16 10.12
N SER A 427 4.39 -5.08 10.30
CA SER A 427 5.29 -6.19 10.02
C SER A 427 6.48 -6.25 10.99
N ALA A 428 7.22 -7.37 10.94
CA ALA A 428 8.49 -7.56 11.62
C ALA A 428 9.35 -8.58 10.87
N GLY A 429 10.67 -8.55 11.09
CA GLY A 429 11.61 -9.59 10.68
C GLY A 429 12.33 -10.18 11.87
N VAL A 430 12.68 -11.46 11.82
CA VAL A 430 13.52 -12.15 12.81
C VAL A 430 14.60 -12.96 12.10
N TRP A 431 15.82 -12.85 12.62
CA TRP A 431 17.02 -13.47 12.09
C TRP A 431 17.70 -14.31 13.16
N SER A 432 17.72 -15.63 13.00
CA SER A 432 18.36 -16.62 13.88
C SER A 432 18.50 -17.95 13.16
N ALA A 433 19.55 -18.72 13.45
CA ALA A 433 19.68 -20.09 12.98
C ALA A 433 18.79 -21.07 13.78
N SER A 434 18.33 -20.66 14.97
CA SER A 434 17.44 -21.47 15.82
C SER A 434 15.99 -21.32 15.40
N ILE A 435 15.38 -22.40 14.95
CA ILE A 435 13.94 -22.40 14.62
C ILE A 435 13.06 -22.11 15.85
N ASP A 436 13.48 -22.56 17.03
CA ASP A 436 12.74 -22.32 18.27
C ASP A 436 12.76 -20.83 18.65
N THR A 437 13.90 -20.17 18.49
CA THR A 437 14.03 -18.72 18.67
C THR A 437 13.14 -17.98 17.65
N CYS A 438 13.24 -18.33 16.37
CA CYS A 438 12.42 -17.74 15.31
C CYS A 438 10.93 -17.89 15.59
N MET A 439 10.46 -19.08 15.96
CA MET A 439 9.05 -19.35 16.26
C MET A 439 8.58 -18.62 17.52
N SER A 440 9.42 -18.57 18.56
CA SER A 440 9.12 -17.85 19.79
C SER A 440 8.92 -16.36 19.53
N VAL A 441 9.84 -15.75 18.77
CA VAL A 441 9.77 -14.33 18.40
C VAL A 441 8.59 -14.07 17.44
N ALA A 442 8.43 -14.88 16.41
CA ALA A 442 7.34 -14.69 15.44
C ALA A 442 5.95 -14.76 16.09
N ARG A 443 5.76 -15.62 17.10
CA ARG A 443 4.52 -15.70 17.86
C ARG A 443 4.36 -14.57 18.89
N GLY A 444 5.47 -14.09 19.44
CA GLY A 444 5.47 -13.03 20.46
C GLY A 444 5.31 -11.62 19.91
N VAL A 445 5.71 -11.37 18.65
CA VAL A 445 5.56 -10.06 18.00
C VAL A 445 4.11 -9.83 17.59
N ARG A 446 3.57 -8.66 17.93
CA ARG A 446 2.19 -8.27 17.60
C ARG A 446 2.13 -7.51 16.28
N SER A 447 2.42 -8.21 15.19
CA SER A 447 2.41 -7.71 13.81
C SER A 447 1.62 -8.63 12.90
N GLY A 448 1.07 -8.07 11.81
CA GLY A 448 0.27 -8.83 10.85
C GLY A 448 1.09 -9.75 9.96
N THR A 449 2.33 -9.35 9.63
CA THR A 449 3.29 -10.16 8.88
C THR A 449 4.59 -10.28 9.66
N VAL A 450 5.17 -11.48 9.73
CA VAL A 450 6.49 -11.73 10.30
C VAL A 450 7.31 -12.55 9.31
N TRP A 451 8.44 -12.00 8.91
CA TRP A 451 9.41 -12.70 8.08
C TRP A 451 10.48 -13.37 8.95
N VAL A 452 10.86 -14.58 8.57
CA VAL A 452 11.91 -15.37 9.26
C VAL A 452 13.05 -15.60 8.28
N ASN A 453 14.25 -15.08 8.61
CA ASN A 453 15.46 -15.17 7.79
C ASN A 453 15.28 -14.65 6.35
N THR A 454 14.37 -13.71 6.18
CA THR A 454 14.10 -12.90 4.97
C THR A 454 13.43 -11.60 5.37
N PHE A 455 13.24 -10.64 4.43
CA PHE A 455 12.53 -9.39 4.73
C PHE A 455 11.85 -8.80 3.49
N MET A 456 10.60 -8.35 3.65
CA MET A 456 9.76 -7.69 2.64
C MET A 456 9.41 -8.54 1.41
N GLU A 457 9.59 -9.85 1.46
CA GLU A 457 9.04 -10.72 0.42
C GLU A 457 7.51 -10.74 0.50
N GLY A 458 6.85 -10.62 -0.65
CA GLY A 458 5.39 -10.59 -0.76
C GLY A 458 4.89 -11.55 -1.83
N TYR A 459 3.79 -12.23 -1.52
CA TYR A 459 3.11 -13.16 -2.40
C TYR A 459 1.62 -12.82 -2.42
N PRO A 460 0.96 -12.78 -3.60
CA PRO A 460 -0.46 -12.44 -3.68
C PRO A 460 -1.38 -13.42 -2.93
N GLU A 461 -0.91 -14.65 -2.66
CA GLU A 461 -1.64 -15.68 -1.92
C GLU A 461 -1.66 -15.44 -0.40
N LEU A 462 -0.73 -14.66 0.12
CA LEU A 462 -0.59 -14.44 1.56
C LEU A 462 -1.34 -13.16 1.98
N PRO A 463 -2.22 -13.23 2.99
CA PRO A 463 -2.90 -12.06 3.50
C PRO A 463 -1.91 -11.04 4.06
N PHE A 464 -2.10 -9.77 3.71
CA PHE A 464 -1.32 -8.65 4.18
C PHE A 464 -2.19 -7.68 4.98
N GLY A 465 -1.66 -7.14 6.09
CA GLY A 465 -2.34 -6.11 6.89
C GLY A 465 -1.85 -6.06 8.33
N GLY A 466 -2.17 -4.94 8.98
CA GLY A 466 -1.63 -4.60 10.29
C GLY A 466 -2.46 -5.05 11.48
N TYR A 467 -1.77 -5.13 12.63
CA TYR A 467 -2.35 -5.14 13.97
C TYR A 467 -2.39 -3.72 14.54
N LYS A 468 -3.04 -3.53 15.68
CA LYS A 468 -3.08 -2.25 16.42
C LYS A 468 -3.50 -1.08 15.50
N GLN A 469 -2.72 0.03 15.50
CA GLN A 469 -3.00 1.21 14.67
C GLN A 469 -2.42 1.14 13.26
N SER A 470 -1.88 0.00 12.85
CA SER A 470 -1.42 -0.22 11.47
C SER A 470 -2.52 -0.64 10.52
N GLY A 471 -3.69 -1.04 11.00
CA GLY A 471 -4.79 -1.32 10.11
C GLY A 471 -5.90 -2.17 10.66
N LEU A 472 -6.91 -2.36 9.80
CA LEU A 472 -8.09 -3.18 10.03
C LEU A 472 -8.47 -3.86 8.71
N GLY A 473 -8.77 -5.15 8.75
CA GLY A 473 -8.96 -5.97 7.53
C GLY A 473 -7.66 -6.58 7.04
N ARG A 474 -7.73 -7.22 5.88
CA ARG A 474 -6.56 -7.80 5.19
C ARG A 474 -6.70 -7.59 3.69
N GLU A 475 -5.58 -7.26 3.07
CA GLU A 475 -5.42 -7.26 1.62
C GLU A 475 -4.70 -8.53 1.18
N LEU A 476 -4.76 -8.87 -0.09
CA LEU A 476 -4.19 -10.09 -0.65
C LEU A 476 -4.76 -11.38 -0.03
N GLY A 477 -4.30 -12.52 -0.51
CA GLY A 477 -4.84 -13.81 -0.12
C GLY A 477 -6.31 -13.99 -0.48
N LYS A 478 -6.84 -15.17 -0.18
CA LYS A 478 -8.25 -15.49 -0.41
C LYS A 478 -9.19 -14.54 0.34
N ARG A 479 -8.79 -14.09 1.52
CA ARG A 479 -9.63 -13.25 2.38
C ARG A 479 -9.90 -11.87 1.77
N ALA A 480 -9.00 -11.36 0.93
CA ALA A 480 -9.18 -10.06 0.31
C ALA A 480 -10.46 -9.99 -0.54
N VAL A 481 -10.78 -11.04 -1.33
CA VAL A 481 -12.02 -11.05 -2.11
C VAL A 481 -13.26 -11.25 -1.23
N GLU A 482 -13.14 -12.01 -0.15
CA GLU A 482 -14.22 -12.23 0.82
C GLU A 482 -14.60 -10.93 1.55
N ASP A 483 -13.62 -10.07 1.86
CA ASP A 483 -13.85 -8.79 2.52
C ASP A 483 -14.70 -7.81 1.67
N TYR A 484 -14.74 -7.97 0.34
CA TYR A 484 -15.61 -7.22 -0.55
C TYR A 484 -16.99 -7.86 -0.76
N THR A 485 -17.37 -8.81 0.10
CA THR A 485 -18.68 -9.47 0.06
C THR A 485 -19.45 -9.32 1.36
N GLU A 486 -20.78 -9.48 1.26
CA GLU A 486 -21.67 -9.69 2.40
C GLU A 486 -22.16 -11.13 2.42
N GLU A 487 -22.31 -11.69 3.63
CA GLU A 487 -22.89 -13.03 3.84
C GLU A 487 -24.40 -12.93 4.02
N LYS A 488 -25.13 -13.65 3.16
CA LYS A 488 -26.57 -13.77 3.27
C LYS A 488 -26.97 -15.20 3.59
N THR A 489 -27.58 -15.42 4.74
CA THR A 489 -28.10 -16.73 5.13
C THR A 489 -29.52 -16.93 4.61
N ILE A 490 -29.73 -18.03 3.88
CA ILE A 490 -31.05 -18.47 3.43
C ILE A 490 -31.37 -19.80 4.10
N GLN A 491 -32.53 -19.87 4.76
CA GLN A 491 -32.99 -21.09 5.45
C GLN A 491 -34.21 -21.64 4.73
N PHE A 492 -34.13 -22.88 4.27
CA PHE A 492 -35.21 -23.59 3.62
C PHE A 492 -35.78 -24.60 4.59
N HIS A 493 -37.07 -24.47 4.89
CA HIS A 493 -37.85 -25.51 5.57
C HIS A 493 -38.51 -26.44 4.52
N ARG A 494 -38.22 -27.75 4.60
CA ARG A 494 -38.78 -28.76 3.73
C ARG A 494 -39.99 -29.38 4.38
N GLY A 495 -41.09 -29.54 3.63
CA GLY A 495 -42.34 -30.13 4.13
C GLY A 495 -43.21 -29.11 4.87
N GLN A 496 -44.21 -29.64 5.54
CA GLN A 496 -45.18 -28.83 6.28
C GLN A 496 -44.56 -28.37 7.62
N ARG A 497 -44.62 -27.06 7.88
CA ARG A 497 -44.22 -26.53 9.17
C ARG A 497 -45.19 -26.98 10.24
N THR A 498 -44.67 -27.63 11.28
CA THR A 498 -45.40 -28.00 12.49
C THR A 498 -44.98 -27.11 13.66
N GLY A 499 -45.78 -27.00 14.67
CA GLY A 499 -45.43 -26.18 15.84
C GLY A 499 -45.63 -24.68 15.60
N TRP A 500 -46.88 -24.30 15.33
CA TRP A 500 -47.25 -22.89 15.25
C TRP A 500 -47.15 -22.22 16.62
N TRP A 501 -46.73 -20.97 16.66
CA TRP A 501 -46.63 -20.19 17.89
C TRP A 501 -48.05 -19.86 18.46
N VAL A 502 -49.02 -19.66 17.56
CA VAL A 502 -50.43 -19.55 17.91
C VAL A 502 -51.07 -20.79 17.33
N GLY A 503 -51.47 -21.72 18.21
CA GLY A 503 -52.07 -23.00 17.86
C GLY A 503 -53.52 -22.88 17.42
#